data_269ec80bea87e644a74fbe95aac60d13
#
_entry.id   269ec80bea87e644a74fbe95aac60d13
#
_cell.length_a   1.000
_cell.length_b   1.000
_cell.length_c   1.000
_cell.angle_alpha   90.00
_cell.angle_beta   90.00
_cell.angle_gamma   90.00
#
_symmetry.space_group_name_H-M   'P 1'
#
loop_
_entity.id
_entity.type
_entity.pdbx_description
1 polymer ?
#
loop_
_entity_poly.entity_id
_entity_poly.type
_entity_poly.pdbx_seq_one_letter_code
_entity_poly.pdbx_strand_id
1 'polypeptide(L)'
;PQINKYYVFDLAADKSLVRYALAGGLQTFAVSWRNPTRKQSAWGFDAYAEALERALEAIREITDSPDVNVLGACSGGITLTALLGHLAARRARIVHSATLAVCVLDTSSIRNATAGLFVTPASVKAAKAASQKRGVVEGSELSRMFAWMRPNDLIWNYVVNNYLLGQEP
;
A
#
# COMPACT_ATOMS: atom_id res chain seq x y z
N PRO A 1 2.82 -1.11 3.17
CA PRO A 1 2.82 -1.95 4.39
C PRO A 1 1.52 -1.91 5.15
N GLN A 2 0.80 -0.80 5.15
CA GLN A 2 -0.43 -0.63 5.95
C GLN A 2 -1.61 -1.47 5.43
N ILE A 3 -1.64 -1.80 4.16
CA ILE A 3 -2.77 -2.52 3.52
C ILE A 3 -2.36 -3.92 3.07
N ASN A 4 -1.10 -4.16 2.75
CA ASN A 4 -0.48 -5.44 2.39
C ASN A 4 -1.33 -6.34 1.45
N LYS A 5 -1.83 -5.77 0.36
CA LYS A 5 -2.54 -6.50 -0.70
C LYS A 5 -1.68 -6.62 -1.97
N TYR A 6 -0.43 -7.02 -1.82
CA TYR A 6 0.53 -7.16 -2.93
C TYR A 6 0.02 -8.08 -4.05
N TYR A 7 -0.77 -9.09 -3.71
CA TYR A 7 -1.35 -10.04 -4.66
C TYR A 7 -2.31 -9.40 -5.68
N VAL A 8 -2.77 -8.16 -5.46
CA VAL A 8 -3.58 -7.42 -6.45
C VAL A 8 -2.81 -7.20 -7.76
N PHE A 9 -1.48 -7.17 -7.70
CA PHE A 9 -0.63 -7.06 -8.88
C PHE A 9 -0.43 -8.39 -9.64
N ASP A 10 -0.93 -9.52 -9.08
CA ASP A 10 -0.77 -10.85 -9.65
C ASP A 10 -1.96 -11.75 -9.29
N LEU A 11 -3.18 -11.35 -9.73
CA LEU A 11 -4.42 -12.01 -9.35
C LEU A 11 -4.70 -13.27 -10.18
N ALA A 12 -4.49 -13.20 -11.49
CA ALA A 12 -4.74 -14.28 -12.45
C ALA A 12 -3.84 -14.10 -13.67
N ALA A 13 -3.79 -15.12 -14.52
CA ALA A 13 -2.91 -15.14 -15.69
C ALA A 13 -3.11 -13.95 -16.64
N ASP A 14 -4.33 -13.49 -16.79
CA ASP A 14 -4.78 -12.38 -17.62
C ASP A 14 -4.89 -11.05 -16.84
N LYS A 15 -4.75 -11.10 -15.51
CA LYS A 15 -4.85 -9.96 -14.59
C LYS A 15 -3.60 -9.88 -13.72
N SER A 16 -2.43 -9.84 -14.35
CA SER A 16 -1.14 -9.82 -13.66
C SER A 16 -0.20 -8.78 -14.28
N LEU A 17 0.07 -7.72 -13.53
CA LEU A 17 1.10 -6.74 -13.88
C LEU A 17 2.49 -7.38 -13.83
N VAL A 18 2.72 -8.29 -12.88
CA VAL A 18 3.98 -9.02 -12.73
C VAL A 18 4.28 -9.85 -13.99
N ARG A 19 3.30 -10.61 -14.48
CA ARG A 19 3.46 -11.39 -15.73
C ARG A 19 3.67 -10.50 -16.95
N TYR A 20 2.94 -9.38 -17.01
CA TYR A 20 3.12 -8.41 -18.10
C TYR A 20 4.56 -7.86 -18.12
N ALA A 21 5.10 -7.49 -16.99
CA ALA A 21 6.48 -7.02 -16.87
C ALA A 21 7.50 -8.09 -17.24
N LEU A 22 7.31 -9.34 -16.77
CA LEU A 22 8.16 -10.48 -17.12
C LEU A 22 8.11 -10.78 -18.62
N ALA A 23 6.93 -10.75 -19.25
CA ALA A 23 6.79 -10.93 -20.69
C ALA A 23 7.49 -9.81 -21.49
N GLY A 24 7.59 -8.62 -20.92
CA GLY A 24 8.39 -7.49 -21.43
C GLY A 24 9.90 -7.60 -21.18
N GLY A 25 10.37 -8.71 -20.62
CA GLY A 25 11.79 -8.94 -20.35
C GLY A 25 12.30 -8.27 -19.06
N LEU A 26 11.41 -7.80 -18.19
CA LEU A 26 11.77 -7.16 -16.92
C LEU A 26 11.80 -8.19 -15.79
N GLN A 27 12.94 -8.37 -15.14
CA GLN A 27 13.02 -9.12 -13.90
C GLN A 27 12.25 -8.35 -12.81
N THR A 28 11.27 -9.00 -12.19
CA THR A 28 10.31 -8.35 -11.31
C THR A 28 10.33 -8.96 -9.92
N PHE A 29 10.35 -8.11 -8.90
CA PHE A 29 10.28 -8.47 -7.48
C PHE A 29 9.04 -7.82 -6.86
N ALA A 30 8.30 -8.58 -6.05
CA ALA A 30 7.15 -8.08 -5.33
C ALA A 30 7.38 -8.13 -3.82
N VAL A 31 7.08 -7.05 -3.13
CA VAL A 31 7.22 -6.98 -1.67
C VAL A 31 5.95 -7.49 -1.02
N SER A 32 6.05 -8.63 -0.31
CA SER A 32 5.03 -9.13 0.60
C SER A 32 5.38 -8.71 2.02
N TRP A 33 4.59 -7.79 2.58
CA TRP A 33 4.83 -7.30 3.92
C TRP A 33 4.40 -8.31 4.99
N ARG A 34 5.15 -8.35 6.07
CA ARG A 34 4.68 -9.04 7.26
C ARG A 34 3.57 -8.22 7.93
N ASN A 35 2.41 -8.82 8.17
CA ASN A 35 1.37 -8.20 8.96
C ASN A 35 1.84 -8.04 10.41
N PRO A 36 1.88 -6.82 10.97
CA PRO A 36 2.40 -6.60 12.31
C PRO A 36 1.45 -7.18 13.36
N THR A 37 2.05 -7.66 14.44
CA THR A 37 1.36 -8.06 15.67
C THR A 37 1.75 -7.09 16.79
N ARG A 38 1.21 -7.25 17.97
CA ARG A 38 1.58 -6.44 19.14
C ARG A 38 3.10 -6.40 19.41
N LYS A 39 3.83 -7.45 19.00
CA LYS A 39 5.31 -7.48 19.10
C LYS A 39 5.99 -6.42 18.25
N GLN A 40 5.33 -5.97 17.18
CA GLN A 40 5.81 -4.95 16.25
C GLN A 40 5.15 -3.58 16.48
N SER A 41 4.62 -3.32 17.67
CA SER A 41 3.95 -2.05 18.00
C SER A 41 4.83 -0.81 17.87
N ALA A 42 6.14 -0.97 17.89
CA ALA A 42 7.13 0.09 17.70
C ALA A 42 7.48 0.35 16.21
N TRP A 43 6.94 -0.43 15.26
CA TRP A 43 7.23 -0.21 13.86
C TRP A 43 6.53 1.06 13.35
N GLY A 44 7.33 2.08 13.04
CA GLY A 44 6.92 3.32 12.41
C GLY A 44 7.31 3.36 10.93
N PHE A 45 7.22 4.53 10.33
CA PHE A 45 7.62 4.75 8.94
C PHE A 45 9.10 4.46 8.68
N ASP A 46 9.95 4.75 9.65
CA ASP A 46 11.39 4.47 9.65
C ASP A 46 11.67 2.97 9.46
N ALA A 47 11.03 2.10 10.24
CA ALA A 47 11.19 0.66 10.12
C ALA A 47 10.77 0.13 8.74
N TYR A 48 9.73 0.70 8.13
CA TYR A 48 9.29 0.33 6.79
C TYR A 48 10.22 0.88 5.71
N ALA A 49 10.73 2.10 5.86
CA ALA A 49 11.70 2.67 4.93
C ALA A 49 13.01 1.87 4.93
N GLU A 50 13.54 1.53 6.11
CA GLU A 50 14.72 0.67 6.25
C GLU A 50 14.50 -0.73 5.63
N ALA A 51 13.31 -1.31 5.80
CA ALA A 51 13.00 -2.61 5.21
C ALA A 51 12.99 -2.53 3.67
N LEU A 52 12.46 -1.45 3.09
CA LEU A 52 12.52 -1.21 1.65
C LEU A 52 13.94 -0.98 1.16
N GLU A 53 14.74 -0.18 1.87
CA GLU A 53 16.14 0.06 1.51
C GLU A 53 16.92 -1.26 1.45
N ARG A 54 16.79 -2.11 2.48
CA ARG A 54 17.40 -3.45 2.49
C ARG A 54 16.90 -4.34 1.34
N ALA A 55 15.62 -4.26 0.99
CA ALA A 55 15.08 -5.00 -0.15
C ALA A 55 15.69 -4.52 -1.48
N LEU A 56 15.86 -3.21 -1.67
CA LEU A 56 16.50 -2.66 -2.85
C LEU A 56 17.98 -3.07 -2.95
N GLU A 57 18.70 -3.07 -1.84
CA GLU A 57 20.08 -3.55 -1.78
C GLU A 57 20.18 -5.02 -2.17
N ALA A 58 19.33 -5.88 -1.59
CA ALA A 58 19.29 -7.30 -1.93
C ALA A 58 18.95 -7.54 -3.42
N ILE A 59 18.00 -6.77 -3.99
CA ILE A 59 17.67 -6.85 -5.41
C ILE A 59 18.88 -6.49 -6.27
N ARG A 60 19.61 -5.44 -5.92
CA ARG A 60 20.82 -5.03 -6.65
C ARG A 60 21.91 -6.10 -6.60
N GLU A 61 22.10 -6.74 -5.45
CA GLU A 61 23.04 -7.86 -5.31
C GLU A 61 22.63 -9.06 -6.16
N ILE A 62 21.33 -9.42 -6.17
CA ILE A 62 20.81 -10.56 -6.96
C ILE A 62 20.93 -10.31 -8.46
N THR A 63 20.72 -9.07 -8.89
CA THR A 63 20.64 -8.70 -10.30
C THR A 63 21.92 -8.14 -10.87
N ASP A 64 22.91 -7.87 -10.04
CA ASP A 64 24.14 -7.12 -10.38
C ASP A 64 23.84 -5.76 -11.05
N SER A 65 22.72 -5.14 -10.67
CA SER A 65 22.28 -3.86 -11.21
C SER A 65 22.74 -2.70 -10.32
N PRO A 66 23.18 -1.57 -10.89
CA PRO A 66 23.61 -0.41 -10.11
C PRO A 66 22.45 0.30 -9.41
N ASP A 67 21.24 0.18 -9.97
CA ASP A 67 20.00 0.79 -9.47
C ASP A 67 18.77 -0.03 -9.86
N VAL A 68 17.60 0.35 -9.34
CA VAL A 68 16.34 -0.38 -9.51
C VAL A 68 15.21 0.58 -9.91
N ASN A 69 14.33 0.14 -10.80
CA ASN A 69 13.05 0.81 -11.02
C ASN A 69 12.04 0.36 -9.95
N VAL A 70 11.33 1.30 -9.35
CA VAL A 70 10.41 1.00 -8.26
C VAL A 70 8.99 1.45 -8.58
N LEU A 71 8.00 0.67 -8.16
CA LEU A 71 6.58 1.01 -8.25
C LEU A 71 5.94 0.95 -6.87
N GLY A 72 5.33 2.04 -6.45
CA GLY A 72 4.56 2.12 -5.21
C GLY A 72 3.10 2.47 -5.49
N ALA A 73 2.19 1.65 -4.98
CA ALA A 73 0.77 1.90 -5.13
C ALA A 73 0.11 2.28 -3.79
N CYS A 74 -0.80 3.25 -3.83
CA CYS A 74 -1.61 3.69 -2.70
C CYS A 74 -0.72 4.01 -1.48
N SER A 75 -0.94 3.38 -0.32
CA SER A 75 -0.11 3.54 0.88
C SER A 75 1.35 3.08 0.67
N GLY A 76 1.58 2.14 -0.26
CA GLY A 76 2.93 1.74 -0.67
C GLY A 76 3.69 2.88 -1.34
N GLY A 77 3.01 3.70 -2.15
CA GLY A 77 3.61 4.89 -2.75
C GLY A 77 3.96 5.96 -1.71
N ILE A 78 3.17 6.13 -0.65
CA ILE A 78 3.48 7.05 0.46
C ILE A 78 4.78 6.59 1.16
N THR A 79 4.89 5.30 1.47
CA THR A 79 6.08 4.73 2.11
C THR A 79 7.31 4.83 1.20
N LEU A 80 7.13 4.55 -0.10
CA LEU A 80 8.18 4.71 -1.10
C LEU A 80 8.65 6.17 -1.20
N THR A 81 7.74 7.14 -1.22
CA THR A 81 8.10 8.56 -1.28
C THR A 81 8.90 8.99 -0.05
N ALA A 82 8.57 8.49 1.13
CA ALA A 82 9.36 8.73 2.34
C ALA A 82 10.78 8.15 2.21
N LEU A 83 10.93 6.93 1.68
CA LEU A 83 12.24 6.36 1.38
C LEU A 83 13.01 7.18 0.36
N LEU A 84 12.38 7.62 -0.74
CA LEU A 84 13.03 8.44 -1.76
C LEU A 84 13.57 9.75 -1.17
N GLY A 85 12.81 10.41 -0.28
CA GLY A 85 13.27 11.58 0.46
C GLY A 85 14.48 11.28 1.34
N HIS A 86 14.47 10.16 2.04
CA HIS A 86 15.60 9.69 2.86
C HIS A 86 16.87 9.42 2.00
N LEU A 87 16.71 8.68 0.91
CA LEU A 87 17.82 8.39 -0.02
C LEU A 87 18.39 9.68 -0.65
N ALA A 88 17.52 10.62 -1.02
CA ALA A 88 17.95 11.91 -1.58
C ALA A 88 18.78 12.72 -0.56
N ALA A 89 18.36 12.77 0.71
CA ALA A 89 19.09 13.44 1.78
C ALA A 89 20.50 12.85 1.98
N ARG A 90 20.66 11.54 1.79
CA ARG A 90 21.93 10.81 1.86
C ARG A 90 22.70 10.78 0.54
N ARG A 91 22.17 11.38 -0.52
CA ARG A 91 22.71 11.33 -1.89
C ARG A 91 22.91 9.90 -2.42
N ALA A 92 22.12 8.93 -1.93
CA ALA A 92 22.14 7.55 -2.39
C ALA A 92 21.37 7.42 -3.71
N ARG A 93 22.00 6.84 -4.74
CA ARG A 93 21.42 6.69 -6.09
C ARG A 93 21.16 5.22 -6.40
N ILE A 94 20.35 4.57 -5.56
CA ILE A 94 19.98 3.15 -5.72
C ILE A 94 18.64 2.96 -6.44
N VAL A 95 17.91 4.05 -6.68
CA VAL A 95 16.64 4.05 -7.44
C VAL A 95 16.86 4.80 -8.74
N HIS A 96 16.61 4.12 -9.87
CA HIS A 96 16.68 4.69 -11.21
C HIS A 96 15.44 5.53 -11.53
N SER A 97 14.27 4.91 -11.35
CA SER A 97 12.97 5.59 -11.55
C SER A 97 11.95 5.15 -10.52
N ALA A 98 10.97 6.00 -10.27
CA ALA A 98 9.86 5.71 -9.36
C ALA A 98 8.51 5.96 -10.05
N THR A 99 7.64 4.95 -10.04
CA THR A 99 6.26 5.05 -10.49
C THR A 99 5.34 5.05 -9.28
N LEU A 100 4.52 6.09 -9.16
CA LEU A 100 3.54 6.24 -8.08
C LEU A 100 2.13 6.07 -8.66
N ALA A 101 1.47 4.97 -8.33
CA ALA A 101 0.13 4.66 -8.81
C ALA A 101 -0.91 4.90 -7.71
N VAL A 102 -1.99 5.60 -8.05
CA VAL A 102 -3.13 5.92 -7.15
C VAL A 102 -2.70 6.40 -5.76
N CYS A 103 -1.69 7.25 -5.73
CA CYS A 103 -1.01 7.69 -4.51
C CYS A 103 -1.45 9.11 -4.13
N VAL A 104 -1.95 9.28 -2.91
CA VAL A 104 -2.32 10.59 -2.37
C VAL A 104 -1.17 11.09 -1.49
N LEU A 105 -0.35 11.97 -2.02
CA LEU A 105 0.79 12.57 -1.30
C LEU A 105 0.43 13.89 -0.63
N ASP A 106 -0.52 14.64 -1.20
CA ASP A 106 -1.04 15.87 -0.62
C ASP A 106 -2.45 15.65 -0.09
N THR A 107 -2.62 15.82 1.22
CA THR A 107 -3.90 15.68 1.91
C THR A 107 -4.52 17.03 2.28
N SER A 108 -4.00 18.16 1.80
CA SER A 108 -4.49 19.51 2.14
C SER A 108 -5.97 19.71 1.78
N SER A 109 -6.42 19.09 0.69
CA SER A 109 -7.81 19.16 0.19
C SER A 109 -8.74 18.08 0.73
N ILE A 110 -8.28 17.21 1.64
CA ILE A 110 -9.09 16.08 2.12
C ILE A 110 -10.41 16.50 2.77
N ARG A 111 -10.47 17.72 3.34
CA ARG A 111 -11.67 18.25 3.97
C ARG A 111 -12.83 18.45 2.98
N ASN A 112 -12.52 18.65 1.69
CA ASN A 112 -13.48 18.87 0.63
C ASN A 112 -13.89 17.55 -0.07
N ALA A 113 -13.26 16.46 0.29
CA ALA A 113 -13.56 15.13 -0.24
C ALA A 113 -14.52 14.37 0.69
N THR A 114 -15.23 13.39 0.16
CA THR A 114 -16.12 12.50 0.95
C THR A 114 -15.36 11.86 2.14
N ALA A 115 -14.09 11.55 1.96
CA ALA A 115 -13.24 11.03 3.03
C ALA A 115 -13.11 12.01 4.21
N GLY A 116 -13.19 13.32 3.97
CA GLY A 116 -13.11 14.35 5.02
C GLY A 116 -14.25 14.27 6.04
N LEU A 117 -15.40 13.71 5.65
CA LEU A 117 -16.54 13.49 6.57
C LEU A 117 -16.17 12.51 7.70
N PHE A 118 -15.25 11.60 7.45
CA PHE A 118 -14.81 10.58 8.41
C PHE A 118 -13.50 10.95 9.12
N VAL A 119 -12.76 11.94 8.63
CA VAL A 119 -11.48 12.38 9.19
C VAL A 119 -11.68 13.66 10.02
N THR A 120 -12.20 13.49 11.22
CA THR A 120 -12.36 14.57 12.20
C THR A 120 -11.32 14.45 13.33
N PRO A 121 -11.00 15.52 14.06
CA PRO A 121 -10.12 15.43 15.22
C PRO A 121 -10.58 14.38 16.24
N ALA A 122 -11.89 14.23 16.43
CA ALA A 122 -12.46 13.25 17.36
C ALA A 122 -12.26 11.82 16.85
N SER A 123 -12.53 11.54 15.56
CA SER A 123 -12.33 10.21 14.98
C SER A 123 -10.85 9.81 14.97
N VAL A 124 -9.95 10.74 14.66
CA VAL A 124 -8.48 10.51 14.72
C VAL A 124 -8.03 10.20 16.14
N LYS A 125 -8.52 10.96 17.14
CA LYS A 125 -8.21 10.71 18.56
C LYS A 125 -8.70 9.33 19.00
N ALA A 126 -9.92 8.96 18.64
CA ALA A 126 -10.48 7.66 18.96
C ALA A 126 -9.70 6.51 18.30
N ALA A 127 -9.34 6.64 17.02
CA ALA A 127 -8.54 5.65 16.29
C ALA A 127 -7.14 5.48 16.92
N LYS A 128 -6.48 6.59 17.28
CA LYS A 128 -5.19 6.54 17.99
C LYS A 128 -5.30 5.82 19.33
N ALA A 129 -6.30 6.13 20.13
CA ALA A 129 -6.51 5.48 21.44
C ALA A 129 -6.77 3.98 21.29
N ALA A 130 -7.60 3.58 20.31
CA ALA A 130 -7.85 2.17 20.01
C ALA A 130 -6.57 1.45 19.55
N SER A 131 -5.80 2.04 18.64
CA SER A 131 -4.53 1.49 18.16
C SER A 131 -3.51 1.36 19.29
N GLN A 132 -3.37 2.36 20.15
CA GLN A 132 -2.47 2.31 21.31
C GLN A 132 -2.83 1.16 22.28
N LYS A 133 -4.12 0.95 22.54
CA LYS A 133 -4.58 -0.15 23.40
C LYS A 133 -4.26 -1.52 22.81
N ARG A 134 -4.38 -1.69 21.50
CA ARG A 134 -4.10 -2.96 20.79
C ARG A 134 -2.62 -3.13 20.46
N GLY A 135 -1.90 -2.04 20.27
CA GLY A 135 -0.51 -1.98 19.84
C GLY A 135 -0.33 -1.96 18.32
N VAL A 136 -1.40 -2.16 17.54
CA VAL A 136 -1.40 -2.16 16.08
C VAL A 136 -2.73 -1.66 15.52
N VAL A 137 -2.74 -1.26 14.25
CA VAL A 137 -3.97 -1.08 13.45
C VAL A 137 -4.25 -2.40 12.73
N GLU A 138 -5.42 -2.98 12.99
CA GLU A 138 -5.80 -4.25 12.38
C GLU A 138 -6.26 -4.05 10.93
N GLY A 139 -5.89 -4.98 10.03
CA GLY A 139 -6.31 -4.96 8.62
C GLY A 139 -7.83 -5.02 8.44
N SER A 140 -8.55 -5.64 9.37
CA SER A 140 -10.02 -5.68 9.40
C SER A 140 -10.65 -4.30 9.56
N GLU A 141 -10.02 -3.38 10.30
CA GLU A 141 -10.48 -2.00 10.45
C GLU A 141 -10.33 -1.21 9.15
N LEU A 142 -9.19 -1.39 8.47
CA LEU A 142 -8.96 -0.79 7.17
C LEU A 142 -9.93 -1.33 6.11
N SER A 143 -10.20 -2.63 6.11
CA SER A 143 -11.18 -3.24 5.19
C SER A 143 -12.59 -2.69 5.40
N ARG A 144 -13.02 -2.51 6.65
CA ARG A 144 -14.30 -1.86 6.95
C ARG A 144 -14.34 -0.41 6.48
N MET A 145 -13.28 0.35 6.68
CA MET A 145 -13.19 1.73 6.21
C MET A 145 -13.36 1.80 4.68
N PHE A 146 -12.69 0.93 3.92
CA PHE A 146 -12.84 0.87 2.45
C PHE A 146 -14.26 0.50 2.03
N ALA A 147 -14.90 -0.46 2.71
CA ALA A 147 -16.29 -0.82 2.43
C ALA A 147 -17.25 0.35 2.62
N TRP A 148 -17.05 1.17 3.65
CA TRP A 148 -17.84 2.37 3.89
C TRP A 148 -17.55 3.51 2.90
N MET A 149 -16.34 3.61 2.38
CA MET A 149 -15.98 4.63 1.39
C MET A 149 -16.61 4.36 0.00
N ARG A 150 -16.82 3.09 -0.36
CA ARG A 150 -17.38 2.67 -1.65
C ARG A 150 -18.42 1.56 -1.49
N PRO A 151 -19.50 1.82 -0.75
CA PRO A 151 -20.49 0.78 -0.42
C PRO A 151 -21.22 0.24 -1.66
N ASN A 152 -21.45 1.06 -2.67
CA ASN A 152 -22.08 0.61 -3.91
C ASN A 152 -21.23 -0.39 -4.66
N ASP A 153 -19.93 -0.12 -4.83
CA ASP A 153 -19.04 -0.99 -5.59
C ASP A 153 -18.66 -2.27 -4.83
N LEU A 154 -18.52 -2.18 -3.50
CA LEU A 154 -17.99 -3.27 -2.69
C LEU A 154 -19.05 -4.12 -1.99
N ILE A 155 -20.30 -3.64 -1.93
CA ILE A 155 -21.40 -4.31 -1.22
C ILE A 155 -22.64 -4.40 -2.10
N TRP A 156 -23.24 -3.25 -2.43
CA TRP A 156 -24.56 -3.21 -3.05
C TRP A 156 -24.60 -3.77 -4.46
N ASN A 157 -23.58 -3.58 -5.27
CA ASN A 157 -23.51 -4.17 -6.60
C ASN A 157 -23.54 -5.70 -6.53
N TYR A 158 -22.83 -6.30 -5.56
CA TYR A 158 -22.86 -7.75 -5.38
C TYR A 158 -24.21 -8.23 -4.88
N VAL A 159 -24.85 -7.49 -3.96
CA VAL A 159 -26.21 -7.82 -3.50
C VAL A 159 -27.19 -7.79 -4.66
N VAL A 160 -27.17 -6.75 -5.48
CA VAL A 160 -28.10 -6.62 -6.61
C VAL A 160 -27.79 -7.62 -7.70
N ASN A 161 -26.56 -7.65 -8.21
CA ASN A 161 -26.22 -8.44 -9.40
C ASN A 161 -26.15 -9.94 -9.09
N ASN A 162 -25.44 -10.31 -8.02
CA ASN A 162 -25.17 -11.72 -7.78
C ASN A 162 -26.28 -12.37 -6.92
N TYR A 163 -26.76 -11.71 -5.86
CA TYR A 163 -27.77 -12.28 -4.99
C TYR A 163 -29.20 -12.12 -5.55
N LEU A 164 -29.59 -10.91 -5.99
CA LEU A 164 -30.95 -10.66 -6.47
C LEU A 164 -31.16 -11.07 -7.94
N LEU A 165 -30.19 -10.81 -8.81
CA LEU A 165 -30.29 -11.11 -10.25
C LEU A 165 -29.64 -12.44 -10.64
N GLY A 166 -28.95 -13.10 -9.74
CA GLY A 166 -28.32 -14.41 -9.98
C GLY A 166 -27.21 -14.39 -11.01
N GLN A 167 -26.58 -13.23 -11.27
CA GLN A 167 -25.43 -13.13 -12.16
C GLN A 167 -24.18 -13.70 -11.48
N GLU A 168 -23.35 -14.39 -12.25
CA GLU A 168 -22.04 -14.82 -11.75
C GLU A 168 -21.14 -13.62 -11.47
N PRO A 169 -20.31 -13.64 -10.39
CA PRO A 169 -19.44 -12.54 -9.99
C PRO A 169 -18.27 -12.29 -10.97
#